data_1ffb7d563640d292bbf85c1f145fcd31
#
_entry.id   1ffb7d563640d292bbf85c1f145fcd31
#
_cell.length_a   1.000
_cell.length_b   1.000
_cell.length_c   1.000
_cell.angle_alpha   90.00
_cell.angle_beta   90.00
_cell.angle_gamma   90.00
#
_symmetry.space_group_name_H-M   'P 1'
#
loop_
_entity.id
_entity.type
_entity.pdbx_description
1 polymer ?
#
loop_
_entity_poly.entity_id
_entity_poly.type
_entity_poly.pdbx_seq_one_letter_code
_entity_poly.pdbx_strand_id
1 'polypeptide(L)'
;MSEKQKMIEGKIYNPNDKTLVMDRIKAKNLCYAYNNLNPELTEEKKEIIKSLLGKTGDNFQIEPSFFCDYGYNVEIGENFYSNHNLVILDCTKVTFGKNTFIGPNCGFYTAEHPLDCQARNKGQEFAKPISVGDNVWFGGNVVVIGGVTIGNNVVIGAGSIVTKDIPDNSIAVGNPCRVIRKV
;
A
#
# COMPACT_ATOMS: atom_id res chain seq x y z
N MET A 1 10.55 -21.42 -10.93
CA MET A 1 9.82 -20.24 -10.43
C MET A 1 10.86 -19.23 -9.95
N SER A 2 10.83 -17.98 -10.44
CA SER A 2 11.73 -16.92 -10.02
C SER A 2 11.37 -16.43 -8.60
N GLU A 3 12.31 -15.76 -7.91
CA GLU A 3 12.02 -15.16 -6.59
C GLU A 3 10.91 -14.08 -6.68
N LYS A 4 10.89 -13.30 -7.77
CA LYS A 4 9.80 -12.35 -8.06
C LYS A 4 8.43 -13.05 -8.17
N GLN A 5 8.38 -14.18 -8.83
CA GLN A 5 7.13 -14.93 -8.96
C GLN A 5 6.66 -15.53 -7.62
N LYS A 6 7.61 -16.04 -6.81
CA LYS A 6 7.30 -16.50 -5.43
C LYS A 6 6.76 -15.36 -4.58
N MET A 7 7.40 -14.18 -4.63
CA MET A 7 6.97 -12.98 -3.90
C MET A 7 5.52 -12.60 -4.24
N ILE A 8 5.21 -12.46 -5.53
CA ILE A 8 3.86 -12.07 -5.99
C ILE A 8 2.81 -13.11 -5.58
N GLU A 9 3.16 -14.41 -5.58
CA GLU A 9 2.26 -15.50 -5.19
C GLU A 9 2.17 -15.71 -3.65
N GLY A 10 2.81 -14.84 -2.84
CA GLY A 10 2.79 -14.94 -1.39
C GLY A 10 3.57 -16.13 -0.81
N LYS A 11 4.47 -16.72 -1.59
CA LYS A 11 5.37 -17.80 -1.15
C LYS A 11 6.61 -17.22 -0.49
N ILE A 12 7.32 -18.04 0.29
CA ILE A 12 8.63 -17.67 0.84
C ILE A 12 9.60 -17.39 -0.30
N TYR A 13 10.26 -16.25 -0.26
CA TYR A 13 11.22 -15.81 -1.28
C TYR A 13 12.45 -15.16 -0.64
N ASN A 14 13.50 -14.99 -1.45
CA ASN A 14 14.70 -14.25 -1.07
C ASN A 14 14.63 -12.80 -1.59
N PRO A 15 14.45 -11.80 -0.72
CA PRO A 15 14.36 -10.39 -1.12
C PRO A 15 15.66 -9.82 -1.70
N ASN A 16 16.80 -10.52 -1.50
CA ASN A 16 18.09 -10.12 -2.01
C ASN A 16 18.40 -10.67 -3.43
N ASP A 17 17.40 -11.29 -4.09
CA ASP A 17 17.51 -11.63 -5.50
C ASP A 17 17.83 -10.40 -6.34
N LYS A 18 18.73 -10.52 -7.30
CA LYS A 18 19.22 -9.39 -8.11
C LYS A 18 18.09 -8.64 -8.82
N THR A 19 17.10 -9.35 -9.35
CA THR A 19 15.96 -8.76 -10.04
C THR A 19 15.13 -7.91 -9.07
N LEU A 20 14.83 -8.45 -7.89
CA LEU A 20 14.06 -7.73 -6.87
C LEU A 20 14.80 -6.50 -6.33
N VAL A 21 16.12 -6.63 -6.12
CA VAL A 21 16.95 -5.48 -5.72
C VAL A 21 16.92 -4.37 -6.76
N MET A 22 17.08 -4.71 -8.05
CA MET A 22 17.03 -3.72 -9.14
C MET A 22 15.65 -3.09 -9.28
N ASP A 23 14.57 -3.87 -9.14
CA ASP A 23 13.19 -3.34 -9.16
C ASP A 23 12.96 -2.33 -8.03
N ARG A 24 13.41 -2.64 -6.79
CA ARG A 24 13.32 -1.68 -5.66
C ARG A 24 14.16 -0.42 -5.88
N ILE A 25 15.35 -0.54 -6.46
CA ILE A 25 16.18 0.64 -6.80
C ILE A 25 15.44 1.52 -7.81
N LYS A 26 14.81 0.94 -8.83
CA LYS A 26 14.01 1.68 -9.81
C LYS A 26 12.84 2.41 -9.13
N ALA A 27 12.09 1.72 -8.28
CA ALA A 27 10.98 2.34 -7.54
C ALA A 27 11.45 3.48 -6.63
N LYS A 28 12.55 3.29 -5.88
CA LYS A 28 13.15 4.32 -5.03
C LYS A 28 13.56 5.56 -5.83
N ASN A 29 14.15 5.39 -7.01
CA ASN A 29 14.53 6.50 -7.87
C ASN A 29 13.30 7.28 -8.36
N LEU A 30 12.21 6.60 -8.72
CA LEU A 30 10.95 7.25 -9.12
C LEU A 30 10.29 7.96 -7.93
N CYS A 31 10.25 7.36 -6.74
CA CYS A 31 9.78 8.00 -5.53
C CYS A 31 10.62 9.25 -5.19
N TYR A 32 11.95 9.16 -5.30
CA TYR A 32 12.83 10.31 -5.08
C TYR A 32 12.54 11.45 -6.07
N ALA A 33 12.43 11.14 -7.37
CA ALA A 33 12.08 12.13 -8.39
C ALA A 33 10.72 12.78 -8.08
N TYR A 34 9.69 11.98 -7.80
CA TYR A 34 8.35 12.44 -7.44
C TYR A 34 8.35 13.38 -6.24
N ASN A 35 9.00 12.97 -5.16
CA ASN A 35 8.98 13.69 -3.89
C ASN A 35 9.74 15.04 -3.93
N ASN A 36 10.66 15.20 -4.87
CA ASN A 36 11.49 16.41 -5.00
C ASN A 36 11.09 17.33 -6.18
N LEU A 37 10.04 16.96 -6.93
CA LEU A 37 9.52 17.86 -7.96
C LEU A 37 8.86 19.10 -7.35
N ASN A 38 8.99 20.23 -8.07
CA ASN A 38 8.25 21.45 -7.75
C ASN A 38 6.74 21.13 -7.65
N PRO A 39 6.05 21.58 -6.58
CA PRO A 39 4.62 21.37 -6.41
C PRO A 39 3.75 21.77 -7.60
N GLU A 40 4.17 22.78 -8.37
CA GLU A 40 3.44 23.29 -9.53
C GLU A 40 3.44 22.33 -10.75
N LEU A 41 4.39 21.39 -10.81
CA LEU A 41 4.54 20.45 -11.93
C LEU A 41 3.59 19.24 -11.77
N THR A 42 2.30 19.50 -11.85
CA THR A 42 1.25 18.50 -11.54
C THR A 42 1.18 17.36 -12.56
N GLU A 43 1.34 17.67 -13.85
CA GLU A 43 1.29 16.67 -14.91
C GLU A 43 2.52 15.75 -14.88
N GLU A 44 3.71 16.32 -14.68
CA GLU A 44 4.95 15.54 -14.52
C GLU A 44 4.87 14.59 -13.31
N LYS A 45 4.28 15.04 -12.20
CA LYS A 45 4.02 14.20 -11.04
C LYS A 45 3.09 13.05 -11.37
N LYS A 46 1.99 13.32 -12.11
CA LYS A 46 1.07 12.27 -12.55
C LYS A 46 1.76 11.23 -13.43
N GLU A 47 2.58 11.67 -14.38
CA GLU A 47 3.29 10.75 -15.27
C GLU A 47 4.29 9.86 -14.50
N ILE A 48 4.99 10.38 -13.48
CA ILE A 48 5.86 9.55 -12.64
C ILE A 48 5.02 8.49 -11.92
N ILE A 49 3.90 8.86 -11.30
CA ILE A 49 3.04 7.90 -10.59
C ILE A 49 2.47 6.85 -11.55
N LYS A 50 2.00 7.24 -12.75
CA LYS A 50 1.53 6.29 -13.78
C LYS A 50 2.62 5.32 -14.23
N SER A 51 3.87 5.79 -14.30
CA SER A 51 5.01 4.94 -14.66
C SER A 51 5.46 4.01 -13.54
N LEU A 52 5.18 4.38 -12.28
CA LEU A 52 5.58 3.65 -11.08
C LEU A 52 4.55 2.58 -10.70
N LEU A 53 3.26 2.95 -10.67
CA LEU A 53 2.19 2.06 -10.21
C LEU A 53 1.75 1.08 -11.30
N GLY A 54 1.26 -0.08 -10.88
CA GLY A 54 0.77 -1.11 -11.80
C GLY A 54 -0.50 -0.69 -12.54
N LYS A 55 -1.36 0.10 -11.89
CA LYS A 55 -2.59 0.65 -12.49
C LYS A 55 -3.04 1.90 -11.75
N THR A 56 -3.52 2.89 -12.51
CA THR A 56 -4.15 4.09 -11.96
C THR A 56 -5.50 4.36 -12.64
N GLY A 57 -6.39 5.09 -11.96
CA GLY A 57 -7.47 5.82 -12.62
C GLY A 57 -6.93 7.04 -13.36
N ASP A 58 -7.81 7.80 -14.00
CA ASP A 58 -7.44 9.06 -14.68
C ASP A 58 -7.36 10.23 -13.70
N ASN A 59 -8.24 10.25 -12.71
CA ASN A 59 -8.28 11.27 -11.68
C ASN A 59 -7.75 10.71 -10.35
N PHE A 60 -6.56 11.17 -9.96
CA PHE A 60 -5.96 10.84 -8.66
C PHE A 60 -5.01 11.94 -8.21
N GLN A 61 -4.77 12.00 -6.90
CA GLN A 61 -3.78 12.88 -6.29
C GLN A 61 -3.10 12.15 -5.13
N ILE A 62 -1.78 12.24 -5.09
CA ILE A 62 -0.95 11.73 -3.99
C ILE A 62 -0.09 12.88 -3.52
N GLU A 63 -0.19 13.27 -2.26
CA GLU A 63 0.69 14.30 -1.72
C GLU A 63 2.08 13.71 -1.37
N PRO A 64 3.16 14.44 -1.60
CA PRO A 64 4.48 14.00 -1.15
C PRO A 64 4.56 14.06 0.40
N SER A 65 5.33 13.18 1.05
CA SER A 65 6.18 12.19 0.43
C SER A 65 5.42 10.87 0.22
N PHE A 66 5.72 10.20 -0.89
CA PHE A 66 5.20 8.88 -1.20
C PHE A 66 6.34 7.87 -1.33
N PHE A 67 6.19 6.68 -0.75
CA PHE A 67 7.17 5.60 -0.84
C PHE A 67 6.49 4.26 -1.09
N CYS A 68 7.11 3.46 -1.96
CA CYS A 68 6.73 2.05 -2.16
C CYS A 68 7.98 1.19 -2.38
N ASP A 69 7.83 -0.13 -2.26
CA ASP A 69 8.93 -1.05 -2.53
C ASP A 69 9.13 -1.29 -4.04
N TYR A 70 8.06 -1.56 -4.76
CA TYR A 70 8.11 -1.91 -6.18
C TYR A 70 7.22 -1.00 -7.05
N GLY A 71 6.07 -0.57 -6.54
CA GLY A 71 5.06 0.23 -7.22
C GLY A 71 4.18 -0.59 -8.17
N TYR A 72 4.73 -1.49 -8.96
CA TYR A 72 3.97 -2.27 -9.95
C TYR A 72 2.93 -3.23 -9.35
N ASN A 73 2.96 -3.50 -8.05
CA ASN A 73 1.94 -4.27 -7.35
C ASN A 73 0.81 -3.41 -6.79
N VAL A 74 0.91 -2.08 -6.90
CA VAL A 74 -0.12 -1.15 -6.42
C VAL A 74 -1.10 -0.81 -7.55
N GLU A 75 -2.39 -0.92 -7.27
CA GLU A 75 -3.45 -0.46 -8.15
C GLU A 75 -4.35 0.52 -7.41
N ILE A 76 -4.59 1.69 -8.00
CA ILE A 76 -5.49 2.71 -7.45
C ILE A 76 -6.64 2.97 -8.42
N GLY A 77 -7.85 3.09 -7.87
CA GLY A 77 -9.07 3.38 -8.62
C GLY A 77 -9.23 4.87 -8.92
N GLU A 78 -10.36 5.21 -9.54
CA GLU A 78 -10.73 6.59 -9.88
C GLU A 78 -11.01 7.41 -8.62
N ASN A 79 -10.68 8.72 -8.65
CA ASN A 79 -10.83 9.66 -7.52
C ASN A 79 -10.06 9.21 -6.27
N PHE A 80 -8.86 8.67 -6.45
CA PHE A 80 -7.99 8.33 -5.34
C PHE A 80 -7.29 9.60 -4.83
N TYR A 81 -7.34 9.82 -3.52
CA TYR A 81 -6.60 10.88 -2.84
C TYR A 81 -5.79 10.33 -1.68
N SER A 82 -4.53 10.70 -1.60
CA SER A 82 -3.69 10.46 -0.43
C SER A 82 -3.02 11.74 0.05
N ASN A 83 -3.11 11.98 1.34
CA ASN A 83 -2.37 13.02 2.03
C ASN A 83 -0.89 12.61 2.22
N HIS A 84 -0.09 13.49 2.84
CA HIS A 84 1.37 13.35 3.00
C HIS A 84 1.81 12.07 3.72
N ASN A 85 3.00 11.58 3.33
CA ASN A 85 3.70 10.46 3.96
C ASN A 85 2.95 9.12 3.86
N LEU A 86 2.43 8.82 2.67
CA LEU A 86 1.90 7.48 2.37
C LEU A 86 3.06 6.52 2.11
N VAL A 87 3.04 5.36 2.78
CA VAL A 87 3.99 4.25 2.58
C VAL A 87 3.26 2.98 2.21
N ILE A 88 3.63 2.36 1.09
CA ILE A 88 3.07 1.08 0.64
C ILE A 88 4.22 0.08 0.43
N LEU A 89 4.34 -0.92 1.30
CA LEU A 89 5.29 -2.01 1.10
C LEU A 89 4.61 -3.10 0.27
N ASP A 90 4.72 -2.96 -1.06
CA ASP A 90 3.97 -3.73 -2.04
C ASP A 90 4.75 -4.96 -2.55
N CYS A 91 5.19 -5.83 -1.65
CA CYS A 91 5.79 -7.11 -2.04
C CYS A 91 4.79 -8.02 -2.79
N THR A 92 3.51 -7.86 -2.54
CA THR A 92 2.42 -8.44 -3.34
C THR A 92 1.32 -7.39 -3.52
N LYS A 93 0.19 -7.78 -4.11
CA LYS A 93 -0.84 -6.86 -4.57
C LYS A 93 -1.45 -6.01 -3.45
N VAL A 94 -1.53 -4.69 -3.71
CA VAL A 94 -2.30 -3.73 -2.92
C VAL A 94 -3.27 -3.03 -3.85
N THR A 95 -4.56 -3.20 -3.62
CA THR A 95 -5.60 -2.61 -4.48
C THR A 95 -6.48 -1.65 -3.70
N PHE A 96 -6.75 -0.51 -4.30
CA PHE A 96 -7.71 0.48 -3.81
C PHE A 96 -8.81 0.68 -4.84
N GLY A 97 -10.06 0.61 -4.40
CA GLY A 97 -11.23 0.92 -5.20
C GLY A 97 -11.36 2.41 -5.50
N LYS A 98 -12.50 2.80 -6.07
CA LYS A 98 -12.82 4.19 -6.40
C LYS A 98 -13.14 5.01 -5.15
N ASN A 99 -12.91 6.34 -5.25
CA ASN A 99 -13.24 7.27 -4.17
C ASN A 99 -12.58 6.89 -2.83
N THR A 100 -11.31 6.51 -2.87
CA THR A 100 -10.52 6.23 -1.66
C THR A 100 -9.84 7.51 -1.20
N PHE A 101 -10.01 7.86 0.08
CA PHE A 101 -9.35 9.00 0.73
C PHE A 101 -8.46 8.51 1.86
N ILE A 102 -7.19 8.91 1.84
CA ILE A 102 -6.19 8.49 2.83
C ILE A 102 -5.63 9.72 3.54
N GLY A 103 -5.74 9.76 4.85
CA GLY A 103 -5.15 10.77 5.72
C GLY A 103 -3.61 10.66 5.78
N PRO A 104 -2.94 11.62 6.45
CA PRO A 104 -1.47 11.65 6.50
C PRO A 104 -0.89 10.49 7.31
N ASN A 105 0.37 10.13 6.98
CA ASN A 105 1.16 9.14 7.70
C ASN A 105 0.51 7.74 7.72
N CYS A 106 -0.15 7.34 6.66
CA CYS A 106 -0.73 6.01 6.57
C CYS A 106 0.24 4.99 5.95
N GLY A 107 0.11 3.73 6.37
CA GLY A 107 0.94 2.63 5.90
C GLY A 107 0.14 1.39 5.52
N PHE A 108 0.50 0.77 4.39
CA PHE A 108 -0.07 -0.49 3.90
C PHE A 108 1.06 -1.48 3.68
N TYR A 109 1.16 -2.51 4.52
CA TYR A 109 2.32 -3.37 4.59
C TYR A 109 1.96 -4.80 4.26
N THR A 110 2.29 -5.24 3.03
CA THR A 110 2.07 -6.63 2.60
C THR A 110 3.18 -7.57 3.05
N ALA A 111 4.39 -7.03 3.29
CA ALA A 111 5.58 -7.78 3.65
C ALA A 111 5.47 -8.37 5.06
N GLU A 112 5.83 -9.64 5.18
CA GLU A 112 5.90 -10.35 6.46
C GLU A 112 7.18 -11.20 6.54
N HIS A 113 7.62 -11.48 7.75
CA HIS A 113 8.72 -12.41 8.02
C HIS A 113 8.22 -13.65 8.75
N PRO A 114 8.88 -14.81 8.56
CA PRO A 114 8.60 -15.99 9.36
C PRO A 114 8.71 -15.71 10.86
N LEU A 115 7.78 -16.23 11.66
CA LEU A 115 7.83 -16.12 13.12
C LEU A 115 9.01 -16.91 13.69
N ASP A 116 9.39 -18.01 13.03
CA ASP A 116 10.62 -18.74 13.36
C ASP A 116 11.84 -17.84 13.17
N CYS A 117 12.63 -17.66 14.21
CA CYS A 117 13.77 -16.76 14.20
C CYS A 117 14.90 -17.27 13.28
N GLN A 118 15.06 -18.56 13.11
CA GLN A 118 16.13 -19.11 12.25
C GLN A 118 15.82 -18.84 10.77
N ALA A 119 14.56 -19.01 10.36
CA ALA A 119 14.10 -18.68 9.01
C ALA A 119 14.18 -17.17 8.76
N ARG A 120 13.73 -16.35 9.72
CA ARG A 120 13.80 -14.88 9.64
C ARG A 120 15.23 -14.38 9.54
N ASN A 121 16.15 -14.93 10.33
CA ASN A 121 17.57 -14.54 10.31
C ASN A 121 18.29 -14.91 9.01
N LYS A 122 17.74 -15.85 8.21
CA LYS A 122 18.18 -16.13 6.85
C LYS A 122 17.67 -15.10 5.82
N GLY A 123 16.93 -14.07 6.27
CA GLY A 123 16.38 -13.03 5.41
C GLY A 123 15.18 -13.48 4.58
N GLN A 124 14.50 -14.57 4.98
CA GLN A 124 13.30 -15.04 4.28
C GLN A 124 12.13 -14.08 4.51
N GLU A 125 11.36 -13.85 3.47
CA GLU A 125 10.15 -13.04 3.48
C GLU A 125 9.02 -13.78 2.77
N PHE A 126 7.80 -13.39 3.08
CA PHE A 126 6.60 -13.70 2.32
C PHE A 126 5.67 -12.48 2.37
N ALA A 127 4.61 -12.48 1.57
CA ALA A 127 3.70 -11.35 1.54
C ALA A 127 2.25 -11.81 1.44
N LYS A 128 1.33 -11.00 1.96
CA LYS A 128 -0.10 -11.20 1.84
C LYS A 128 -0.74 -9.96 1.23
N PRO A 129 -1.66 -10.11 0.28
CA PRO A 129 -2.26 -8.96 -0.41
C PRO A 129 -3.13 -8.12 0.54
N ILE A 130 -3.31 -6.85 0.18
CA ILE A 130 -4.27 -5.95 0.81
C ILE A 130 -5.28 -5.52 -0.25
N SER A 131 -6.57 -5.61 0.08
CA SER A 131 -7.65 -5.21 -0.82
C SER A 131 -8.55 -4.18 -0.12
N VAL A 132 -8.78 -3.05 -0.77
CA VAL A 132 -9.66 -1.98 -0.29
C VAL A 132 -10.75 -1.74 -1.35
N GLY A 133 -12.01 -1.77 -0.90
CA GLY A 133 -13.18 -1.52 -1.75
C GLY A 133 -13.36 -0.06 -2.13
N ASP A 134 -14.54 0.26 -2.64
CA ASP A 134 -14.93 1.60 -3.06
C ASP A 134 -15.42 2.45 -1.87
N ASN A 135 -15.26 3.80 -1.97
CA ASN A 135 -15.77 4.77 -0.99
C ASN A 135 -15.21 4.53 0.42
N VAL A 136 -13.89 4.38 0.52
CA VAL A 136 -13.22 4.14 1.81
C VAL A 136 -12.45 5.38 2.24
N TRP A 137 -12.62 5.77 3.51
CA TRP A 137 -11.86 6.85 4.13
C TRP A 137 -11.01 6.34 5.29
N PHE A 138 -9.71 6.58 5.19
CA PHE A 138 -8.74 6.36 6.26
C PHE A 138 -8.40 7.69 6.93
N GLY A 139 -8.57 7.78 8.24
CA GLY A 139 -8.01 8.86 9.05
C GLY A 139 -6.47 8.83 9.03
N GLY A 140 -5.83 9.86 9.60
CA GLY A 140 -4.37 9.90 9.67
C GLY A 140 -3.77 8.81 10.58
N ASN A 141 -2.52 8.43 10.32
CA ASN A 141 -1.75 7.45 11.10
C ASN A 141 -2.40 6.04 11.15
N VAL A 142 -3.10 5.64 10.10
CA VAL A 142 -3.65 4.29 9.98
C VAL A 142 -2.61 3.35 9.41
N VAL A 143 -2.52 2.15 9.98
CA VAL A 143 -1.70 1.06 9.44
C VAL A 143 -2.61 -0.12 9.09
N VAL A 144 -2.42 -0.68 7.89
CA VAL A 144 -3.09 -1.90 7.43
C VAL A 144 -2.03 -2.96 7.17
N ILE A 145 -2.15 -4.13 7.80
CA ILE A 145 -1.21 -5.24 7.61
C ILE A 145 -1.65 -6.17 6.47
N GLY A 146 -0.72 -7.00 6.00
CA GLY A 146 -0.95 -7.96 4.94
C GLY A 146 -2.07 -8.98 5.23
N GLY A 147 -2.81 -9.35 4.19
CA GLY A 147 -3.93 -10.30 4.24
C GLY A 147 -5.28 -9.68 4.59
N VAL A 148 -5.36 -8.36 4.77
CA VAL A 148 -6.60 -7.67 5.13
C VAL A 148 -7.40 -7.28 3.89
N THR A 149 -8.71 -7.54 3.95
CA THR A 149 -9.71 -7.02 3.02
C THR A 149 -10.61 -6.01 3.73
N ILE A 150 -10.71 -4.79 3.16
CA ILE A 150 -11.61 -3.74 3.63
C ILE A 150 -12.71 -3.58 2.58
N GLY A 151 -13.96 -3.71 3.01
CA GLY A 151 -15.13 -3.62 2.14
C GLY A 151 -15.41 -2.22 1.61
N ASN A 152 -16.60 -2.05 1.03
CA ASN A 152 -17.06 -0.78 0.47
C ASN A 152 -17.72 0.10 1.54
N ASN A 153 -17.69 1.43 1.33
CA ASN A 153 -18.33 2.41 2.23
C ASN A 153 -17.86 2.22 3.68
N VAL A 154 -16.53 2.27 3.89
CA VAL A 154 -15.89 2.05 5.19
C VAL A 154 -15.14 3.31 5.64
N VAL A 155 -15.21 3.60 6.93
CA VAL A 155 -14.41 4.64 7.59
C VAL A 155 -13.50 3.99 8.61
N ILE A 156 -12.19 4.21 8.47
CA ILE A 156 -11.18 3.79 9.45
C ILE A 156 -10.71 5.02 10.23
N GLY A 157 -10.97 5.05 11.53
CA GLY A 157 -10.60 6.18 12.38
C GLY A 157 -9.08 6.34 12.53
N ALA A 158 -8.64 7.58 12.76
CA ALA A 158 -7.21 7.91 12.90
C ALA A 158 -6.53 7.09 14.00
N GLY A 159 -5.24 6.75 13.79
CA GLY A 159 -4.43 5.97 14.72
C GLY A 159 -4.78 4.48 14.79
N SER A 160 -5.60 3.98 13.88
CA SER A 160 -6.03 2.57 13.88
C SER A 160 -4.99 1.64 13.28
N ILE A 161 -4.87 0.42 13.84
CA ILE A 161 -4.08 -0.67 13.28
C ILE A 161 -5.03 -1.78 12.82
N VAL A 162 -5.21 -1.90 11.50
CA VAL A 162 -6.15 -2.84 10.89
C VAL A 162 -5.47 -4.19 10.70
N THR A 163 -5.86 -5.17 11.50
CA THR A 163 -5.27 -6.51 11.55
C THR A 163 -6.23 -7.62 11.14
N LYS A 164 -7.47 -7.28 10.77
CA LYS A 164 -8.53 -8.20 10.33
C LYS A 164 -9.42 -7.50 9.31
N ASP A 165 -10.12 -8.28 8.53
CA ASP A 165 -11.08 -7.79 7.55
C ASP A 165 -12.13 -6.86 8.17
N ILE A 166 -12.50 -5.83 7.42
CA ILE A 166 -13.55 -4.88 7.78
C ILE A 166 -14.69 -5.02 6.77
N PRO A 167 -15.90 -5.37 7.21
CA PRO A 167 -17.02 -5.55 6.30
C PRO A 167 -17.56 -4.23 5.75
N ASP A 168 -18.32 -4.30 4.67
CA ASP A 168 -19.01 -3.16 4.05
C ASP A 168 -19.83 -2.35 5.07
N ASN A 169 -19.99 -1.05 4.77
CA ASN A 169 -20.82 -0.12 5.51
C ASN A 169 -20.45 -0.03 7.00
N SER A 170 -19.17 0.08 7.30
CA SER A 170 -18.67 0.01 8.69
C SER A 170 -17.82 1.20 9.06
N ILE A 171 -17.90 1.61 10.32
CA ILE A 171 -16.93 2.50 10.96
C ILE A 171 -16.11 1.66 11.93
N ALA A 172 -14.79 1.67 11.76
CA ALA A 172 -13.86 0.88 12.56
C ALA A 172 -12.73 1.78 13.11
N VAL A 173 -12.33 1.53 14.36
CA VAL A 173 -11.32 2.33 15.05
C VAL A 173 -10.47 1.48 16.00
N GLY A 174 -9.31 2.00 16.37
CA GLY A 174 -8.49 1.53 17.48
C GLY A 174 -7.31 0.64 17.11
N ASN A 175 -6.58 0.23 18.13
CA ASN A 175 -5.46 -0.71 18.04
C ASN A 175 -5.65 -1.85 19.07
N PRO A 176 -5.98 -3.08 18.62
CA PRO A 176 -6.29 -3.45 17.26
C PRO A 176 -7.63 -2.85 16.78
N CYS A 177 -7.74 -2.52 15.49
CA CYS A 177 -8.93 -1.91 14.89
C CYS A 177 -10.15 -2.84 14.98
N ARG A 178 -11.31 -2.29 15.37
CA ARG A 178 -12.58 -3.02 15.49
C ARG A 178 -13.72 -2.17 14.94
N VAL A 179 -14.68 -2.84 14.32
CA VAL A 179 -15.95 -2.21 13.93
C VAL A 179 -16.69 -1.77 15.19
N ILE A 180 -17.08 -0.50 15.22
CA ILE A 180 -17.81 0.10 16.35
C ILE A 180 -19.28 0.38 16.01
N ARG A 181 -19.60 0.61 14.73
CA ARG A 181 -20.98 0.80 14.25
C ARG A 181 -21.04 0.70 12.72
N LYS A 182 -22.24 0.73 12.20
CA LYS A 182 -22.50 0.92 10.76
C LYS A 182 -22.43 2.39 10.36
N VAL A 183 -22.15 2.65 9.06
CA VAL A 183 -22.24 3.98 8.44
C VAL A 183 -23.70 4.43 8.38
#